data_717b7465276ccbd1eaacbd180e5d5a16
#
_entry.id   717b7465276ccbd1eaacbd180e5d5a16
#
_cell.length_a   1.000
_cell.length_b   1.000
_cell.length_c   1.000
_cell.angle_alpha   90.00
_cell.angle_beta   90.00
_cell.angle_gamma   90.00
#
_symmetry.space_group_name_H-M   'P 1'
#
loop_
_entity.id
_entity.type
_entity.pdbx_description
1 polymer ?
#
loop_
_entity_poly.entity_id
_entity_poly.type
_entity_poly.pdbx_seq_one_letter_code
_entity_poly.pdbx_strand_id
1 'polypeptide(L)'
;DVVRAAVRRFAGEFIDRRIALDYTPVEWETVTDGKWLTFVVEQLLSNALKYTGQDGTIRIYREGDDLCIRDSGMGIAPEDLPRVFDMGYTGQNGRLDRRSSGIGLYLCRRICRNLRHEIRIESVPGVGTTVRLTLGRGDFLPE
;
A
#
# COMPACT_ATOMS: atom_id res chain seq x y z
N ASP A 1 4.06 5.31 -15.66
CA ASP A 1 3.07 5.23 -14.59
C ASP A 1 3.56 4.30 -13.49
N VAL A 2 3.72 4.85 -12.30
CA VAL A 2 4.22 4.13 -11.13
C VAL A 2 3.32 2.96 -10.74
N VAL A 3 2.01 3.19 -10.75
CA VAL A 3 1.05 2.15 -10.36
C VAL A 3 1.05 1.00 -11.35
N ARG A 4 1.09 1.31 -12.62
CA ARG A 4 1.11 0.28 -13.67
C ARG A 4 2.35 -0.59 -13.57
N ALA A 5 3.50 0.01 -13.31
CA ALA A 5 4.75 -0.73 -13.14
C ALA A 5 4.68 -1.69 -11.94
N ALA A 6 4.11 -1.22 -10.83
CA ALA A 6 3.93 -2.07 -9.65
C ALA A 6 2.97 -3.22 -9.92
N VAL A 7 1.85 -2.95 -10.58
CA VAL A 7 0.89 -4.00 -10.95
C VAL A 7 1.54 -5.07 -11.82
N ARG A 8 2.32 -4.66 -12.81
CA ARG A 8 3.02 -5.61 -13.68
C ARG A 8 3.97 -6.50 -12.91
N ARG A 9 4.66 -5.94 -11.94
CA ARG A 9 5.62 -6.71 -11.14
C ARG A 9 4.96 -7.86 -10.40
N PHE A 10 3.74 -7.66 -9.92
CA PHE A 10 3.04 -8.65 -9.10
C PHE A 10 1.96 -9.43 -9.87
N ALA A 11 1.89 -9.26 -11.19
CA ALA A 11 0.85 -9.90 -12.00
C ALA A 11 0.78 -11.41 -11.79
N GLY A 12 1.94 -12.08 -11.69
CA GLY A 12 1.99 -13.52 -11.46
C GLY A 12 1.33 -13.93 -10.15
N GLU A 13 1.55 -13.17 -9.08
CA GLU A 13 0.95 -13.48 -7.79
C GLU A 13 -0.56 -13.31 -7.80
N PHE A 14 -1.07 -12.28 -8.48
CA PHE A 14 -2.51 -12.11 -8.63
C PHE A 14 -3.15 -13.33 -9.29
N ILE A 15 -2.52 -13.82 -10.35
CA ILE A 15 -3.02 -14.98 -11.10
C ILE A 15 -2.93 -16.25 -10.25
N ASP A 16 -1.78 -16.51 -9.66
CA ASP A 16 -1.54 -17.73 -8.89
C ASP A 16 -2.45 -17.85 -7.67
N ARG A 17 -2.75 -16.74 -7.04
CA ARG A 17 -3.57 -16.72 -5.84
C ARG A 17 -5.03 -16.39 -6.12
N ARG A 18 -5.40 -16.23 -7.39
CA ARG A 18 -6.76 -15.91 -7.82
C ARG A 18 -7.29 -14.64 -7.16
N ILE A 19 -6.43 -13.68 -6.95
CA ILE A 19 -6.84 -12.40 -6.39
C ILE A 19 -7.29 -11.51 -7.53
N ALA A 20 -8.53 -11.02 -7.46
CA ALA A 20 -9.06 -10.12 -8.45
C ALA A 20 -8.44 -8.73 -8.26
N LEU A 21 -7.98 -8.13 -9.33
CA LEU A 21 -7.46 -6.77 -9.32
C LEU A 21 -8.45 -5.84 -10.01
N ASP A 22 -8.94 -4.86 -9.28
CA ASP A 22 -9.75 -3.79 -9.83
C ASP A 22 -8.89 -2.53 -9.86
N TYR A 23 -8.27 -2.29 -11.00
CA TYR A 23 -7.35 -1.17 -11.18
C TYR A 23 -7.95 -0.16 -12.14
N THR A 24 -8.25 1.03 -11.63
CA THR A 24 -8.63 2.16 -12.45
C THR A 24 -7.38 2.97 -12.74
N PRO A 25 -6.98 3.13 -14.02
CA PRO A 25 -5.81 3.93 -14.34
C PRO A 25 -5.94 5.32 -13.73
N VAL A 26 -4.89 5.75 -13.05
CA VAL A 26 -4.87 7.06 -12.40
C VAL A 26 -3.78 7.90 -13.02
N GLU A 27 -4.12 9.14 -13.35
CA GLU A 27 -3.16 10.11 -13.79
C GLU A 27 -2.92 11.10 -12.66
N TRP A 28 -1.67 11.45 -12.47
CA TRP A 28 -1.32 12.32 -11.37
C TRP A 28 -0.21 13.26 -11.79
N GLU A 29 -0.48 14.55 -11.69
CA GLU A 29 0.54 15.56 -11.88
C GLU A 29 1.02 16.00 -10.50
N THR A 30 2.16 15.47 -10.12
CA THR A 30 2.78 15.85 -8.86
C THR A 30 4.29 15.81 -9.04
N VAL A 31 4.97 16.67 -8.31
CA VAL A 31 6.43 16.69 -8.32
C VAL A 31 6.89 15.75 -7.22
N THR A 32 7.41 14.60 -7.65
CA THR A 32 7.94 13.61 -6.72
C THR A 32 8.99 12.76 -7.43
N ASP A 33 9.79 12.07 -6.66
CA ASP A 33 10.75 11.12 -7.20
C ASP A 33 10.03 9.82 -7.53
N GLY A 34 9.85 9.56 -8.83
CA GLY A 34 9.13 8.38 -9.30
C GLY A 34 9.75 7.07 -8.86
N LYS A 35 11.07 7.04 -8.71
CA LYS A 35 11.77 5.84 -8.24
C LYS A 35 11.36 5.47 -6.82
N TRP A 36 11.34 6.44 -5.92
CA TRP A 36 10.95 6.19 -4.54
C TRP A 36 9.45 5.92 -4.41
N LEU A 37 8.65 6.62 -5.18
CA LEU A 37 7.20 6.38 -5.18
C LEU A 37 6.89 4.99 -5.71
N THR A 38 7.61 4.51 -6.72
CA THR A 38 7.48 3.14 -7.21
C THR A 38 7.77 2.14 -6.10
N PHE A 39 8.84 2.36 -5.34
CA PHE A 39 9.17 1.50 -4.21
C PHE A 39 8.02 1.46 -3.20
N VAL A 40 7.49 2.63 -2.83
CA VAL A 40 6.40 2.70 -1.86
C VAL A 40 5.16 1.94 -2.36
N VAL A 41 4.75 2.18 -3.60
CA VAL A 41 3.58 1.52 -4.15
C VAL A 41 3.79 0.00 -4.21
N GLU A 42 4.98 -0.45 -4.57
CA GLU A 42 5.30 -1.88 -4.58
C GLU A 42 5.21 -2.49 -3.19
N GLN A 43 5.69 -1.79 -2.17
CA GLN A 43 5.59 -2.29 -0.80
C GLN A 43 4.15 -2.38 -0.32
N LEU A 44 3.34 -1.37 -0.65
CA LEU A 44 1.93 -1.38 -0.27
C LEU A 44 1.18 -2.51 -0.98
N LEU A 45 1.47 -2.74 -2.23
CA LEU A 45 0.84 -3.81 -3.01
C LEU A 45 1.29 -5.18 -2.51
N SER A 46 2.56 -5.34 -2.18
CA SER A 46 3.09 -6.56 -1.60
C SER A 46 2.40 -6.88 -0.27
N ASN A 47 2.20 -5.87 0.57
CA ASN A 47 1.48 -6.04 1.82
C ASN A 47 0.02 -6.46 1.59
N ALA A 48 -0.65 -5.80 0.66
CA ALA A 48 -2.04 -6.14 0.34
C ALA A 48 -2.15 -7.60 -0.11
N LEU A 49 -1.24 -8.02 -0.99
CA LEU A 49 -1.21 -9.42 -1.46
C LEU A 49 -0.93 -10.40 -0.33
N LYS A 50 -0.04 -10.04 0.59
CA LYS A 50 0.32 -10.92 1.70
C LYS A 50 -0.87 -11.21 2.61
N TYR A 51 -1.70 -10.21 2.88
CA TYR A 51 -2.78 -10.34 3.84
C TYR A 51 -4.15 -10.60 3.21
N THR A 52 -4.24 -10.58 1.89
CA THR A 52 -5.48 -10.92 1.19
C THR A 52 -5.53 -12.43 0.98
N GLY A 53 -6.64 -13.04 1.38
CA GLY A 53 -6.83 -14.46 1.17
C GLY A 53 -6.99 -14.82 -0.29
N GLN A 54 -6.79 -16.09 -0.61
CA GLN A 54 -7.06 -16.60 -1.95
C GLN A 54 -8.50 -16.27 -2.36
N ASP A 55 -8.70 -15.92 -3.61
CA ASP A 55 -9.98 -15.49 -4.16
C ASP A 55 -10.47 -14.14 -3.62
N GLY A 56 -9.60 -13.39 -2.95
CA GLY A 56 -9.93 -12.04 -2.48
C GLY A 56 -9.81 -11.00 -3.60
N THR A 57 -9.95 -9.74 -3.22
CA THR A 57 -9.94 -8.62 -4.15
C THR A 57 -9.01 -7.52 -3.67
N ILE A 58 -8.26 -6.92 -4.59
CA ILE A 58 -7.48 -5.72 -4.34
C ILE A 58 -7.93 -4.66 -5.34
N ARG A 59 -8.24 -3.46 -4.83
CA ARG A 59 -8.64 -2.33 -5.65
C ARG A 59 -7.63 -1.22 -5.55
N ILE A 60 -7.27 -0.63 -6.69
CA ILE A 60 -6.38 0.52 -6.76
C ILE A 60 -7.14 1.64 -7.47
N TYR A 61 -7.29 2.77 -6.80
CA TYR A 61 -8.08 3.87 -7.33
C TYR A 61 -7.62 5.20 -6.76
N ARG A 62 -8.08 6.28 -7.35
CA ARG A 62 -7.84 7.63 -6.86
C ARG A 62 -9.10 8.16 -6.19
N GLU A 63 -8.94 8.79 -5.04
CA GLU A 63 -10.02 9.48 -4.35
C GLU A 63 -9.49 10.84 -3.88
N GLY A 64 -9.91 11.91 -4.53
CA GLY A 64 -9.37 13.23 -4.27
C GLY A 64 -7.87 13.30 -4.56
N ASP A 65 -7.10 13.66 -3.56
CA ASP A 65 -5.65 13.73 -3.67
C ASP A 65 -4.96 12.44 -3.20
N ASP A 66 -5.73 11.41 -2.92
CA ASP A 66 -5.22 10.15 -2.39
C ASP A 66 -5.18 9.07 -3.45
N LEU A 67 -4.07 8.36 -3.50
CA LEU A 67 -3.97 7.07 -4.17
C LEU A 67 -4.34 6.01 -3.13
N CYS A 68 -5.34 5.21 -3.44
CA CYS A 68 -5.88 4.24 -2.49
C CYS A 68 -5.61 2.81 -2.97
N ILE A 69 -5.14 1.97 -2.05
CA ILE A 69 -4.98 0.54 -2.28
C ILE A 69 -5.81 -0.16 -1.22
N ARG A 70 -6.90 -0.80 -1.66
CA ARG A 70 -7.84 -1.44 -0.76
C ARG A 70 -7.81 -2.95 -0.98
N ASP A 71 -7.67 -3.71 0.10
CA ASP A 71 -7.74 -5.15 0.04
C ASP A 71 -8.95 -5.67 0.83
N SER A 72 -9.40 -6.86 0.48
CA SER A 72 -10.47 -7.56 1.17
C SER A 72 -9.90 -8.59 2.16
N GLY A 73 -8.73 -8.31 2.71
CA GLY A 73 -8.05 -9.22 3.60
C GLY A 73 -8.63 -9.24 5.02
N MET A 74 -7.84 -9.79 5.92
CA MET A 74 -8.29 -10.00 7.30
C MET A 74 -8.41 -8.73 8.14
N GLY A 75 -7.87 -7.63 7.65
CA GLY A 75 -7.85 -6.38 8.40
C GLY A 75 -6.79 -6.37 9.49
N ILE A 76 -6.77 -5.27 10.24
CA ILE A 76 -5.81 -5.05 11.31
C ILE A 76 -6.61 -4.78 12.58
N ALA A 77 -6.24 -5.45 13.68
CA ALA A 77 -6.89 -5.23 14.95
C ALA A 77 -6.73 -3.76 15.39
N PRO A 78 -7.77 -3.15 16.00
CA PRO A 78 -7.68 -1.75 16.40
C PRO A 78 -6.49 -1.45 17.32
N GLU A 79 -6.13 -2.36 18.21
CA GLU A 79 -4.99 -2.20 19.11
C GLU A 79 -3.66 -2.20 18.37
N ASP A 80 -3.59 -2.84 17.20
CA ASP A 80 -2.36 -2.89 16.41
C ASP A 80 -2.24 -1.72 15.43
N LEU A 81 -3.34 -1.09 15.08
CA LEU A 81 -3.37 -0.06 14.05
C LEU A 81 -2.38 1.10 14.33
N PRO A 82 -2.27 1.61 15.57
CA PRO A 82 -1.30 2.67 15.85
C PRO A 82 0.16 2.24 15.69
N ARG A 83 0.43 0.94 15.62
CA ARG A 83 1.79 0.39 15.59
C ARG A 83 2.26 -0.08 14.24
N VAL A 84 1.39 -0.04 13.22
CA VAL A 84 1.71 -0.66 11.92
C VAL A 84 2.92 -0.03 11.23
N PHE A 85 3.26 1.21 11.56
CA PHE A 85 4.42 1.87 10.99
C PHE A 85 5.67 1.76 11.87
N ASP A 86 5.59 1.07 12.99
CA ASP A 86 6.76 0.90 13.86
C ASP A 86 7.78 -0.02 13.18
N MET A 87 9.05 0.30 13.36
CA MET A 87 10.12 -0.53 12.83
C MET A 87 10.04 -1.93 13.45
N GLY A 88 10.05 -2.95 12.60
CA GLY A 88 10.00 -4.34 13.05
C GLY A 88 8.62 -4.87 13.40
N TYR A 89 7.58 -4.04 13.27
CA TYR A 89 6.22 -4.52 13.53
C TYR A 89 5.76 -5.47 12.44
N THR A 90 5.33 -6.67 12.80
CA THR A 90 4.83 -7.66 11.85
C THR A 90 3.37 -8.08 12.11
N GLY A 91 2.82 -7.70 13.27
CA GLY A 91 1.48 -8.13 13.65
C GLY A 91 1.41 -9.62 13.93
N GLN A 92 0.21 -10.11 14.25
CA GLN A 92 0.02 -11.53 14.53
C GLN A 92 0.24 -12.38 13.29
N ASN A 93 -0.23 -11.90 12.15
CA ASN A 93 -0.13 -12.65 10.90
C ASN A 93 1.26 -12.58 10.31
N GLY A 94 1.95 -11.47 10.51
CA GLY A 94 3.32 -11.33 10.07
C GLY A 94 4.28 -12.28 10.76
N ARG A 95 3.96 -12.69 11.99
CA ARG A 95 4.77 -13.67 12.71
C ARG A 95 4.75 -15.04 12.07
N LEU A 96 3.69 -15.36 11.34
CA LEU A 96 3.55 -16.63 10.65
C LEU A 96 4.24 -16.63 9.29
N ASP A 97 4.52 -15.46 8.76
CA ASP A 97 5.21 -15.31 7.49
C ASP A 97 6.65 -14.90 7.73
N ARG A 98 7.55 -15.87 7.59
CA ARG A 98 8.99 -15.64 7.82
C ARG A 98 9.62 -14.62 6.86
N ARG A 99 8.94 -14.34 5.75
CA ARG A 99 9.44 -13.36 4.78
C ARG A 99 9.14 -11.93 5.19
N SER A 100 8.29 -11.75 6.21
CA SER A 100 7.94 -10.42 6.68
C SER A 100 8.99 -9.93 7.65
N SER A 101 9.67 -8.83 7.30
CA SER A 101 10.66 -8.21 8.16
C SER A 101 10.08 -7.15 9.06
N GLY A 102 8.86 -6.66 8.79
CA GLY A 102 8.27 -5.56 9.52
C GLY A 102 8.88 -4.21 9.20
N ILE A 103 9.71 -4.13 8.16
CA ILE A 103 10.40 -2.89 7.80
C ILE A 103 9.68 -2.13 6.67
N GLY A 104 8.92 -2.85 5.84
CA GLY A 104 8.31 -2.27 4.65
C GLY A 104 7.46 -1.02 4.92
N LEU A 105 6.49 -1.11 5.83
CA LEU A 105 5.63 0.04 6.15
C LEU A 105 6.39 1.16 6.85
N TYR A 106 7.33 0.81 7.72
CA TYR A 106 8.20 1.80 8.36
C TYR A 106 8.96 2.62 7.31
N LEU A 107 9.57 1.94 6.34
CA LEU A 107 10.30 2.62 5.27
C LEU A 107 9.37 3.45 4.39
N CYS A 108 8.19 2.93 4.08
CA CYS A 108 7.22 3.67 3.28
C CYS A 108 6.85 4.99 3.93
N ARG A 109 6.56 4.98 5.22
CA ARG A 109 6.22 6.20 5.94
C ARG A 109 7.37 7.19 5.94
N ARG A 110 8.58 6.69 6.16
CA ARG A 110 9.77 7.53 6.18
C ARG A 110 10.03 8.17 4.83
N ILE A 111 9.91 7.39 3.75
CA ILE A 111 10.08 7.89 2.39
C ILE A 111 9.00 8.92 2.06
N CYS A 112 7.75 8.63 2.40
CA CYS A 112 6.65 9.54 2.14
C CYS A 112 6.87 10.89 2.84
N ARG A 113 7.32 10.87 4.08
CA ARG A 113 7.60 12.12 4.80
C ARG A 113 8.70 12.92 4.12
N ASN A 114 9.74 12.26 3.65
CA ASN A 114 10.83 12.93 2.93
C ASN A 114 10.37 13.55 1.60
N LEU A 115 9.38 12.93 0.96
CA LEU A 115 8.81 13.43 -0.29
C LEU A 115 7.61 14.34 -0.07
N ARG A 116 7.31 14.67 1.19
CA ARG A 116 6.16 15.51 1.57
C ARG A 116 4.83 14.89 1.20
N HIS A 117 4.74 13.59 1.29
CA HIS A 117 3.50 12.84 1.14
C HIS A 117 3.07 12.30 2.49
N GLU A 118 1.79 12.02 2.61
CA GLU A 118 1.24 11.44 3.82
C GLU A 118 0.73 10.04 3.50
N ILE A 119 0.94 9.10 4.43
CA ILE A 119 0.41 7.75 4.32
C ILE A 119 -0.48 7.48 5.53
N ARG A 120 -1.68 6.94 5.27
CA ARG A 120 -2.67 6.61 6.29
C ARG A 120 -3.23 5.23 6.04
N ILE A 121 -3.60 4.54 7.09
CA ILE A 121 -4.19 3.21 7.00
C ILE A 121 -5.53 3.21 7.75
N GLU A 122 -6.55 2.72 7.07
CA GLU A 122 -7.87 2.46 7.65
C GLU A 122 -8.13 0.97 7.54
N SER A 123 -8.62 0.35 8.59
CA SER A 123 -8.83 -1.10 8.56
C SER A 123 -10.00 -1.50 9.45
N VAL A 124 -10.72 -2.53 9.00
CA VAL A 124 -11.80 -3.15 9.76
C VAL A 124 -11.50 -4.66 9.81
N PRO A 125 -11.28 -5.22 11.01
CA PRO A 125 -11.01 -6.66 11.14
C PRO A 125 -12.10 -7.49 10.47
N GLY A 126 -11.67 -8.48 9.69
CA GLY A 126 -12.58 -9.35 8.96
C GLY A 126 -13.13 -8.77 7.67
N VAL A 127 -12.88 -7.52 7.38
CA VAL A 127 -13.38 -6.84 6.18
C VAL A 127 -12.24 -6.49 5.23
N GLY A 128 -11.21 -5.83 5.73
CA GLY A 128 -10.07 -5.46 4.90
C GLY A 128 -9.37 -4.20 5.34
N THR A 129 -8.42 -3.77 4.53
CA THR A 129 -7.56 -2.62 4.82
C THR A 129 -7.49 -1.71 3.61
N THR A 130 -7.53 -0.41 3.85
CA THR A 130 -7.29 0.60 2.83
C THR A 130 -6.09 1.43 3.23
N VAL A 131 -5.08 1.47 2.37
CA VAL A 131 -3.94 2.35 2.54
C VAL A 131 -4.14 3.55 1.64
N ARG A 132 -4.06 4.74 2.20
CA ARG A 132 -4.21 6.00 1.48
C ARG A 132 -2.89 6.73 1.44
N LEU A 133 -2.46 7.06 0.24
CA LEU A 133 -1.23 7.79 -0.01
C LEU A 133 -1.60 9.14 -0.59
N THR A 134 -1.42 10.20 0.18
CA THR A 134 -1.76 11.55 -0.26
C THR A 134 -0.63 12.11 -1.10
N LEU A 135 -0.85 12.21 -2.40
CA LEU A 135 0.17 12.67 -3.35
C LEU A 135 0.12 14.17 -3.62
N GLY A 136 -0.98 14.80 -3.25
CA GLY A 136 -1.15 16.22 -3.47
C GLY A 136 -1.47 16.59 -4.91
N ARG A 137 -1.34 17.87 -5.23
CA ARG A 137 -1.75 18.43 -6.50
C ARG A 137 -0.60 19.06 -7.27
N GLY A 138 0.60 18.65 -6.98
CA GLY A 138 1.76 19.31 -7.56
C GLY A 138 2.13 20.60 -6.83
N ASP A 139 1.43 20.92 -5.75
CA ASP A 139 1.70 22.11 -4.93
C ASP A 139 2.97 21.93 -4.10
N PHE A 140 3.52 20.74 -4.12
CA PHE A 140 4.73 20.42 -3.38
C PHE A 140 5.98 20.74 -4.17
N LEU A 141 5.84 21.65 -5.11
CA LEU A 141 6.98 22.11 -5.88
C LEU A 141 8.02 22.69 -4.95
N PRO A 142 9.26 22.19 -5.02
CA PRO A 142 10.33 22.84 -4.27
C PRO A 142 10.52 24.25 -4.82
N GLU A 143 10.60 25.17 -3.94
CA GLU A 143 10.81 26.55 -4.31
C GLU A 143 12.24 26.80 -4.79
#